data_b73945ba29713c41bc7543011099e903
#
_entry.id   b73945ba29713c41bc7543011099e903
#
_cell.length_a   1.000
_cell.length_b   1.000
_cell.length_c   1.000
_cell.angle_alpha   90.00
_cell.angle_beta   90.00
_cell.angle_gamma   90.00
#
_symmetry.space_group_name_H-M   'P 1'
#
loop_
_entity.id
_entity.type
_entity.pdbx_description
1 polymer ?
#
loop_
_entity_poly.entity_id
_entity_poly.type
_entity_poly.pdbx_seq_one_letter_code
_entity_poly.pdbx_strand_id
1 'polypeptide(L)'
;PYCYRDPHTTGAVDKFCEDMSKETVYGKTGIQFMDFNTLFQLYTIGKDQGNALHNSDKILFIPDALAYMLTGEAVTEYTVASTSQILNPTTGRLDDELLARIGLSEDRFGKLVNPGHRIGSLTPAVQQLTGLGEVPVIAVAGHDTASAVIGVPAKDANFAYLSCGTWSLLGIETPKPIINEKGFAYNFTNEGGLDGTIRYLKNICGMWIFERARTELKDAPASVADLCALYTESDIDSTINPDDPSFANPASMTQAICDYCERTGQKVPVTVADYVRLIFRSLALRYKEVLGWLRELSPKEINTLHVIGGGSLNAHLMQLTANELQMPVVAGPTESTALGNVLVQLRADGRVSDLSEMRKVAINSTETKTYLPQ
;
A
#
# COMPACT_ATOMS: atom_id res chain seq x y z
N PRO A 1 -14.15 11.06 9.40
CA PRO A 1 -13.24 10.69 8.32
C PRO A 1 -13.97 10.61 6.98
N TYR A 2 -13.31 10.99 5.89
CA TYR A 2 -13.80 10.79 4.54
C TYR A 2 -13.28 9.46 3.99
N CYS A 3 -14.06 8.81 3.13
CA CYS A 3 -13.53 7.68 2.37
C CYS A 3 -12.43 8.18 1.43
N TYR A 4 -11.30 7.48 1.32
CA TYR A 4 -10.18 7.92 0.49
C TYR A 4 -10.52 7.99 -1.02
N ARG A 5 -11.57 7.29 -1.48
CA ARG A 5 -12.08 7.39 -2.85
C ARG A 5 -13.20 8.42 -3.05
N ASP A 6 -13.52 9.19 -2.00
CA ASP A 6 -14.47 10.30 -2.08
C ASP A 6 -13.86 11.44 -2.94
N PRO A 7 -14.65 12.13 -3.77
CA PRO A 7 -14.15 13.24 -4.59
C PRO A 7 -13.78 14.50 -3.79
N HIS A 8 -13.87 14.48 -2.47
CA HIS A 8 -13.61 15.62 -1.57
C HIS A 8 -12.25 16.30 -1.82
N THR A 9 -11.22 15.53 -2.13
CA THR A 9 -9.86 16.03 -2.39
C THR A 9 -9.51 16.19 -3.86
N THR A 10 -10.48 16.07 -4.78
CA THR A 10 -10.22 16.21 -6.21
C THR A 10 -9.59 17.56 -6.54
N GLY A 11 -8.43 17.55 -7.19
CA GLY A 11 -7.65 18.75 -7.56
C GLY A 11 -6.96 19.43 -6.37
N ALA A 12 -6.93 18.83 -5.19
CA ALA A 12 -6.26 19.39 -4.02
C ALA A 12 -4.73 19.43 -4.19
N VAL A 13 -4.16 18.42 -4.88
CA VAL A 13 -2.72 18.37 -5.21
C VAL A 13 -2.33 19.61 -6.03
N ASP A 14 -3.04 19.88 -7.13
CA ASP A 14 -2.69 20.99 -8.03
C ASP A 14 -2.82 22.33 -7.31
N LYS A 15 -3.91 22.53 -6.55
CA LYS A 15 -4.11 23.77 -5.76
C LYS A 15 -3.07 23.96 -4.66
N PHE A 16 -2.64 22.90 -3.99
CA PHE A 16 -1.58 22.99 -3.00
C PHE A 16 -0.24 23.35 -3.65
N CYS A 17 0.00 22.78 -4.84
CA CYS A 17 1.25 22.95 -5.57
C CYS A 17 1.34 24.25 -6.40
N GLU A 18 0.31 25.11 -6.41
CA GLU A 18 0.41 26.46 -6.98
C GLU A 18 1.47 27.32 -6.30
N ASP A 19 1.66 27.15 -4.98
CA ASP A 19 2.62 27.95 -4.18
C ASP A 19 3.83 27.14 -3.70
N MET A 20 3.80 25.80 -3.79
CA MET A 20 4.94 24.93 -3.46
C MET A 20 5.01 23.81 -4.49
N SER A 21 6.03 23.83 -5.35
CA SER A 21 6.11 22.90 -6.48
C SER A 21 6.07 21.43 -6.07
N LYS A 22 5.58 20.54 -6.95
CA LYS A 22 5.55 19.10 -6.71
C LYS A 22 6.95 18.56 -6.42
N GLU A 23 7.98 19.09 -7.10
CA GLU A 23 9.38 18.72 -6.87
C GLU A 23 9.83 19.05 -5.46
N THR A 24 9.45 20.23 -4.92
CA THR A 24 9.75 20.64 -3.56
C THR A 24 9.09 19.71 -2.53
N VAL A 25 7.80 19.43 -2.69
CA VAL A 25 7.06 18.53 -1.80
C VAL A 25 7.65 17.12 -1.86
N TYR A 26 7.93 16.61 -3.07
CA TYR A 26 8.57 15.30 -3.22
C TYR A 26 9.98 15.27 -2.63
N GLY A 27 10.77 16.30 -2.86
CA GLY A 27 12.12 16.43 -2.28
C GLY A 27 12.15 16.37 -0.75
N LYS A 28 11.09 16.85 -0.09
CA LYS A 28 10.92 16.80 1.37
C LYS A 28 10.43 15.44 1.86
N THR A 29 9.50 14.83 1.17
CA THR A 29 8.75 13.66 1.67
C THR A 29 9.08 12.37 0.93
N GLY A 30 9.47 12.44 -0.33
CA GLY A 30 9.68 11.29 -1.20
C GLY A 30 8.41 10.47 -1.46
N ILE A 31 7.22 11.04 -1.21
CA ILE A 31 5.94 10.33 -1.27
C ILE A 31 5.27 10.54 -2.63
N GLN A 32 4.78 9.44 -3.21
CA GLN A 32 3.94 9.42 -4.41
C GLN A 32 2.74 10.35 -4.26
N PHE A 33 2.48 11.17 -5.29
CA PHE A 33 1.32 12.06 -5.30
C PHE A 33 0.04 11.28 -5.55
N MET A 34 -0.89 11.42 -4.61
CA MET A 34 -2.27 10.94 -4.68
C MET A 34 -3.18 11.95 -3.99
N ASP A 35 -4.30 12.29 -4.59
CA ASP A 35 -5.23 13.32 -4.07
C ASP A 35 -5.69 13.02 -2.62
N PHE A 36 -5.75 11.75 -2.24
CA PHE A 36 -6.18 11.31 -0.92
C PHE A 36 -5.08 11.26 0.15
N ASN A 37 -3.82 11.62 -0.14
CA ASN A 37 -2.80 11.69 0.90
C ASN A 37 -3.22 12.67 2.00
N THR A 38 -2.86 12.37 3.23
CA THR A 38 -3.31 13.13 4.42
C THR A 38 -3.02 14.63 4.30
N LEU A 39 -1.88 15.01 3.73
CA LEU A 39 -1.54 16.42 3.46
C LEU A 39 -2.68 17.15 2.72
N PHE A 40 -3.18 16.56 1.65
CA PHE A 40 -4.22 17.16 0.80
C PHE A 40 -5.61 17.07 1.43
N GLN A 41 -5.88 16.02 2.22
CA GLN A 41 -7.10 15.93 3.02
C GLN A 41 -7.16 17.06 4.06
N LEU A 42 -6.08 17.24 4.84
CA LEU A 42 -6.01 18.29 5.87
C LEU A 42 -6.03 19.69 5.23
N TYR A 43 -5.36 19.90 4.10
CA TYR A 43 -5.42 21.14 3.33
C TYR A 43 -6.85 21.47 2.89
N THR A 44 -7.61 20.50 2.42
CA THR A 44 -8.99 20.69 1.98
C THR A 44 -9.91 20.95 3.16
N ILE A 45 -9.82 20.13 4.22
CA ILE A 45 -10.62 20.30 5.45
C ILE A 45 -10.34 21.65 6.11
N GLY A 46 -9.08 22.09 6.12
CA GLY A 46 -8.68 23.36 6.75
C GLY A 46 -9.27 24.61 6.10
N LYS A 47 -9.79 24.51 4.86
CA LYS A 47 -10.48 25.62 4.17
C LYS A 47 -11.91 25.86 4.66
N ASP A 48 -12.52 24.87 5.27
CA ASP A 48 -13.88 24.96 5.78
C ASP A 48 -13.88 25.70 7.13
N GLN A 49 -14.44 26.92 7.18
CA GLN A 49 -14.56 27.68 8.42
C GLN A 49 -15.48 26.95 9.42
N GLY A 50 -15.01 26.82 10.68
CA GLY A 50 -15.76 26.15 11.75
C GLY A 50 -15.71 24.63 11.72
N ASN A 51 -14.83 24.04 10.92
CA ASN A 51 -14.64 22.60 10.83
C ASN A 51 -14.04 21.98 12.11
N ALA A 52 -14.13 20.66 12.23
CA ALA A 52 -13.60 19.91 13.36
C ALA A 52 -12.09 20.07 13.57
N LEU A 53 -11.34 20.34 12.48
CA LEU A 53 -9.89 20.49 12.54
C LEU A 53 -9.47 21.67 13.41
N HIS A 54 -10.16 22.82 13.32
CA HIS A 54 -9.88 23.99 14.17
C HIS A 54 -10.19 23.76 15.64
N ASN A 55 -11.20 22.95 15.92
CA ASN A 55 -11.69 22.70 17.27
C ASN A 55 -11.15 21.44 17.94
N SER A 56 -10.27 20.67 17.24
CA SER A 56 -9.67 19.46 17.79
C SER A 56 -8.36 19.76 18.51
N ASP A 57 -8.06 19.06 19.59
CA ASP A 57 -6.74 19.11 20.23
C ASP A 57 -5.72 18.28 19.47
N LYS A 58 -6.13 17.11 18.98
CA LYS A 58 -5.24 16.15 18.29
C LYS A 58 -5.82 15.65 16.98
N ILE A 59 -4.92 15.36 16.06
CA ILE A 59 -5.16 14.67 14.80
C ILE A 59 -4.51 13.29 14.95
N LEU A 60 -5.29 12.24 14.79
CA LEU A 60 -4.83 10.86 14.89
C LEU A 60 -5.12 10.12 13.57
N PHE A 61 -4.17 9.33 13.11
CA PHE A 61 -4.42 8.37 12.05
C PHE A 61 -5.37 7.28 12.55
N ILE A 62 -6.08 6.61 11.67
CA ILE A 62 -7.11 5.63 12.09
C ILE A 62 -6.55 4.54 13.02
N PRO A 63 -5.38 3.92 12.78
CA PRO A 63 -4.81 2.96 13.73
C PRO A 63 -4.50 3.60 15.09
N ASP A 64 -3.98 4.83 15.08
CA ASP A 64 -3.66 5.55 16.30
C ASP A 64 -4.92 5.95 17.07
N ALA A 65 -6.01 6.30 16.37
CA ALA A 65 -7.30 6.59 16.99
C ALA A 65 -7.89 5.36 17.70
N LEU A 66 -7.74 4.16 17.08
CA LEU A 66 -8.15 2.91 17.73
C LEU A 66 -7.30 2.61 18.98
N ALA A 67 -5.98 2.82 18.90
CA ALA A 67 -5.08 2.67 20.03
C ALA A 67 -5.43 3.67 21.16
N TYR A 68 -5.76 4.93 20.80
CA TYR A 68 -6.23 5.94 21.74
C TYR A 68 -7.52 5.52 22.45
N MET A 69 -8.50 4.97 21.72
CA MET A 69 -9.74 4.47 22.31
C MET A 69 -9.50 3.34 23.33
N LEU A 70 -8.44 2.54 23.12
CA LEU A 70 -8.08 1.46 24.02
C LEU A 70 -7.29 1.92 25.24
N THR A 71 -6.45 2.95 25.10
CA THR A 71 -5.44 3.33 26.11
C THR A 71 -5.64 4.71 26.70
N GLY A 72 -6.29 5.64 25.99
CA GLY A 72 -6.31 7.06 26.32
C GLY A 72 -5.04 7.81 25.95
N GLU A 73 -4.04 7.14 25.36
CA GLU A 73 -2.73 7.72 24.99
C GLU A 73 -2.70 8.10 23.51
N ALA A 74 -2.45 9.39 23.21
CA ALA A 74 -2.36 9.90 21.85
C ALA A 74 -0.93 9.73 21.30
N VAL A 75 -0.77 8.82 20.37
CA VAL A 75 0.48 8.59 19.64
C VAL A 75 0.28 8.82 18.14
N THR A 76 1.38 8.91 17.41
CA THR A 76 1.45 8.91 15.95
C THR A 76 2.44 7.82 15.55
N GLU A 77 1.95 6.74 14.95
CA GLU A 77 2.81 5.62 14.57
C GLU A 77 3.54 5.96 13.25
N TYR A 78 4.84 5.67 13.24
CA TYR A 78 5.77 6.09 12.18
C TYR A 78 5.39 5.57 10.79
N THR A 79 4.98 4.31 10.65
CA THR A 79 4.74 3.72 9.33
C THR A 79 3.49 4.29 8.67
N VAL A 80 2.43 4.54 9.43
CA VAL A 80 1.23 5.20 8.90
C VAL A 80 1.47 6.69 8.68
N ALA A 81 2.19 7.36 9.58
CA ALA A 81 2.54 8.77 9.40
C ALA A 81 3.41 9.00 8.16
N SER A 82 4.26 8.06 7.81
CA SER A 82 5.14 8.16 6.63
C SER A 82 4.37 8.23 5.32
N THR A 83 3.15 7.67 5.24
CA THR A 83 2.33 7.72 4.01
C THR A 83 1.60 9.04 3.82
N SER A 84 1.60 9.89 4.85
CA SER A 84 0.80 11.12 4.91
C SER A 84 1.20 12.23 3.92
N GLN A 85 2.41 12.14 3.35
CA GLN A 85 3.08 13.22 2.61
C GLN A 85 3.38 14.46 3.47
N ILE A 86 3.48 14.27 4.81
CA ILE A 86 3.87 15.30 5.77
C ILE A 86 5.18 14.92 6.46
N LEU A 87 5.47 13.62 6.63
CA LEU A 87 6.67 13.14 7.28
C LEU A 87 7.87 13.22 6.32
N ASN A 88 8.98 13.78 6.81
CA ASN A 88 10.24 13.79 6.09
C ASN A 88 11.05 12.52 6.44
N PRO A 89 11.27 11.60 5.50
CA PRO A 89 11.92 10.32 5.79
C PRO A 89 13.41 10.45 6.11
N THR A 90 14.05 11.59 5.78
CA THR A 90 15.46 11.84 6.09
C THR A 90 15.64 12.26 7.54
N THR A 91 14.73 13.07 8.06
CA THR A 91 14.77 13.52 9.47
C THR A 91 13.99 12.60 10.41
N GLY A 92 13.08 11.78 9.87
CA GLY A 92 12.16 10.94 10.63
C GLY A 92 11.11 11.74 11.42
N ARG A 93 10.81 12.99 11.03
CA ARG A 93 9.88 13.90 11.71
C ARG A 93 8.86 14.47 10.72
N LEU A 94 7.75 14.97 11.25
CA LEU A 94 6.81 15.77 10.46
C LEU A 94 7.52 17.04 9.99
N ASP A 95 7.28 17.47 8.74
CA ASP A 95 7.93 18.64 8.14
C ASP A 95 7.18 19.91 8.54
N ASP A 96 7.87 20.79 9.29
CA ASP A 96 7.29 22.02 9.83
C ASP A 96 6.78 22.96 8.73
N GLU A 97 7.45 23.02 7.57
CA GLU A 97 7.04 23.90 6.47
C GLU A 97 5.74 23.41 5.81
N LEU A 98 5.61 22.09 5.61
CA LEU A 98 4.39 21.50 5.11
C LEU A 98 3.23 21.66 6.10
N LEU A 99 3.49 21.46 7.39
CA LEU A 99 2.48 21.69 8.44
C LEU A 99 2.05 23.15 8.51
N ALA A 100 2.99 24.09 8.53
CA ALA A 100 2.68 25.53 8.56
C ALA A 100 1.82 25.94 7.34
N ARG A 101 2.06 25.35 6.18
CA ARG A 101 1.31 25.61 4.95
C ARG A 101 -0.18 25.23 5.03
N ILE A 102 -0.50 24.25 5.86
CA ILE A 102 -1.90 23.82 6.11
C ILE A 102 -2.45 24.39 7.43
N GLY A 103 -1.72 25.35 8.05
CA GLY A 103 -2.13 26.00 9.30
C GLY A 103 -2.04 25.11 10.53
N LEU A 104 -1.14 24.11 10.51
CA LEU A 104 -0.91 23.16 11.59
C LEU A 104 0.52 23.22 12.12
N SER A 105 0.76 22.56 13.24
CA SER A 105 2.06 22.36 13.86
C SER A 105 2.17 20.92 14.42
N GLU A 106 3.38 20.46 14.69
CA GLU A 106 3.65 19.08 15.13
C GLU A 106 2.89 18.72 16.41
N ASP A 107 2.66 19.67 17.31
CA ASP A 107 1.92 19.48 18.57
C ASP A 107 0.45 19.06 18.37
N ARG A 108 -0.11 19.26 17.16
CA ARG A 108 -1.47 18.79 16.82
C ARG A 108 -1.52 17.26 16.60
N PHE A 109 -0.39 16.61 16.49
CA PHE A 109 -0.29 15.16 16.38
C PHE A 109 0.08 14.52 17.71
N GLY A 110 -0.07 13.20 17.82
CA GLY A 110 0.44 12.45 18.95
C GLY A 110 1.97 12.37 18.94
N LYS A 111 2.54 11.89 20.03
CA LYS A 111 3.98 11.60 20.09
C LYS A 111 4.34 10.56 19.02
N LEU A 112 5.35 10.86 18.18
CA LEU A 112 5.81 9.92 17.15
C LEU A 112 6.46 8.70 17.83
N VAL A 113 6.01 7.50 17.44
CA VAL A 113 6.48 6.23 17.98
C VAL A 113 6.76 5.24 16.83
N ASN A 114 7.70 4.32 17.04
CA ASN A 114 8.02 3.26 16.09
C ASN A 114 7.24 1.97 16.40
N PRO A 115 7.10 1.05 15.43
CA PRO A 115 6.58 -0.28 15.67
C PRO A 115 7.33 -1.01 16.80
N GLY A 116 6.58 -1.66 17.69
CA GLY A 116 7.07 -2.31 18.90
C GLY A 116 7.02 -1.42 20.16
N HIS A 117 6.68 -0.14 20.04
CA HIS A 117 6.51 0.73 21.20
C HIS A 117 5.27 0.35 22.02
N ARG A 118 5.42 0.22 23.34
CA ARG A 118 4.27 0.07 24.25
C ARG A 118 3.57 1.41 24.42
N ILE A 119 2.38 1.56 23.87
CA ILE A 119 1.56 2.78 23.96
C ILE A 119 1.04 2.98 25.38
N GLY A 120 0.48 1.93 25.96
CA GLY A 120 -0.11 1.95 27.28
C GLY A 120 -0.74 0.61 27.62
N SER A 121 -1.68 0.59 28.55
CA SER A 121 -2.53 -0.55 28.86
C SER A 121 -4.00 -0.20 28.61
N LEU A 122 -4.85 -1.22 28.50
CA LEU A 122 -6.30 -1.01 28.40
C LEU A 122 -6.80 -0.11 29.52
N THR A 123 -7.63 0.89 29.19
CA THR A 123 -8.29 1.74 30.19
C THR A 123 -9.21 0.92 31.11
N PRO A 124 -9.48 1.37 32.37
CA PRO A 124 -10.40 0.68 33.26
C PRO A 124 -11.77 0.40 32.63
N ALA A 125 -12.29 1.32 31.82
CA ALA A 125 -13.56 1.15 31.11
C ALA A 125 -13.51 0.00 30.10
N VAL A 126 -12.42 -0.11 29.32
CA VAL A 126 -12.23 -1.21 28.36
C VAL A 126 -12.02 -2.53 29.09
N GLN A 127 -11.25 -2.54 30.18
CA GLN A 127 -11.06 -3.73 31.03
C GLN A 127 -12.41 -4.26 31.58
N GLN A 128 -13.25 -3.36 32.07
CA GLN A 128 -14.58 -3.72 32.58
C GLN A 128 -15.50 -4.25 31.46
N LEU A 129 -15.47 -3.61 30.27
CA LEU A 129 -16.29 -4.01 29.12
C LEU A 129 -15.92 -5.40 28.58
N THR A 130 -14.62 -5.71 28.55
CA THR A 130 -14.09 -6.92 27.91
C THR A 130 -13.87 -8.08 28.89
N GLY A 131 -13.81 -7.81 30.19
CA GLY A 131 -13.38 -8.78 31.21
C GLY A 131 -11.88 -9.07 31.20
N LEU A 132 -11.10 -8.35 30.38
CA LEU A 132 -9.64 -8.46 30.35
C LEU A 132 -9.01 -7.63 31.47
N GLY A 133 -7.83 -8.04 31.93
CA GLY A 133 -7.05 -7.26 32.89
C GLY A 133 -6.25 -6.14 32.21
N GLU A 134 -5.18 -5.75 32.85
CA GLU A 134 -4.25 -4.71 32.37
C GLU A 134 -3.38 -5.21 31.20
N VAL A 135 -4.00 -5.40 30.04
CA VAL A 135 -3.32 -5.86 28.82
C VAL A 135 -2.58 -4.71 28.17
N PRO A 136 -1.27 -4.87 27.82
CA PRO A 136 -0.53 -3.84 27.11
C PRO A 136 -1.03 -3.68 25.68
N VAL A 137 -1.03 -2.45 25.17
CA VAL A 137 -1.31 -2.11 23.76
C VAL A 137 0.01 -1.68 23.12
N ILE A 138 0.35 -2.35 22.03
CA ILE A 138 1.62 -2.15 21.32
C ILE A 138 1.35 -1.44 19.99
N ALA A 139 2.12 -0.41 19.68
CA ALA A 139 2.17 0.16 18.34
C ALA A 139 2.76 -0.90 17.39
N VAL A 140 1.94 -1.40 16.50
CA VAL A 140 2.41 -2.26 15.41
C VAL A 140 2.77 -1.38 14.20
N ALA A 141 3.24 -1.95 13.10
CA ALA A 141 3.31 -1.19 11.85
C ALA A 141 1.88 -0.88 11.39
N GLY A 142 1.39 0.33 11.72
CA GLY A 142 0.00 0.74 11.57
C GLY A 142 -0.46 0.87 10.12
N HIS A 143 0.48 1.09 9.17
CA HIS A 143 0.20 0.93 7.76
C HIS A 143 0.18 -0.56 7.41
N ASP A 144 -0.92 -1.05 6.89
CA ASP A 144 -1.16 -2.47 6.60
C ASP A 144 -0.07 -3.11 5.73
N THR A 145 0.39 -2.40 4.69
CA THR A 145 1.49 -2.87 3.84
C THR A 145 2.82 -2.92 4.59
N ALA A 146 3.06 -2.03 5.57
CA ALA A 146 4.27 -2.12 6.39
C ALA A 146 4.26 -3.42 7.22
N SER A 147 3.14 -3.73 7.86
CA SER A 147 2.95 -5.03 8.52
C SER A 147 3.10 -6.19 7.53
N ALA A 148 2.49 -6.10 6.35
CA ALA A 148 2.59 -7.14 5.34
C ALA A 148 4.03 -7.43 4.89
N VAL A 149 4.86 -6.40 4.73
CA VAL A 149 6.28 -6.55 4.35
C VAL A 149 7.12 -7.18 5.46
N ILE A 150 6.80 -6.92 6.73
CA ILE A 150 7.42 -7.62 7.87
C ILE A 150 7.15 -9.13 7.77
N GLY A 151 5.93 -9.51 7.39
CA GLY A 151 5.50 -10.91 7.24
C GLY A 151 6.02 -11.63 6.00
N VAL A 152 6.77 -10.96 5.10
CA VAL A 152 7.34 -11.59 3.90
C VAL A 152 8.35 -12.68 4.29
N PRO A 153 8.17 -13.95 3.85
CA PRO A 153 9.06 -15.05 4.19
C PRO A 153 10.34 -15.05 3.33
N ALA A 154 11.04 -13.92 3.29
CA ALA A 154 12.27 -13.76 2.52
C ALA A 154 13.47 -14.40 3.25
N LYS A 155 14.31 -15.11 2.49
CA LYS A 155 15.52 -15.78 2.99
C LYS A 155 16.74 -14.87 3.00
N ASP A 156 16.76 -13.85 2.16
CA ASP A 156 17.84 -12.89 2.03
C ASP A 156 17.28 -11.49 1.73
N ALA A 157 18.16 -10.52 1.49
CA ALA A 157 17.76 -9.13 1.23
C ALA A 157 17.52 -8.82 -0.26
N ASN A 158 17.81 -9.75 -1.20
CA ASN A 158 17.80 -9.52 -2.64
C ASN A 158 16.42 -9.80 -3.28
N PHE A 159 15.37 -9.31 -2.66
CA PHE A 159 14.02 -9.51 -3.13
C PHE A 159 13.30 -8.18 -3.37
N ALA A 160 12.30 -8.24 -4.24
CA ALA A 160 11.19 -7.30 -4.28
C ALA A 160 9.95 -7.96 -3.67
N TYR A 161 9.04 -7.16 -3.16
CA TYR A 161 7.73 -7.62 -2.73
C TYR A 161 6.62 -6.99 -3.58
N LEU A 162 5.52 -7.71 -3.72
CA LEU A 162 4.28 -7.23 -4.30
C LEU A 162 3.15 -7.54 -3.30
N SER A 163 2.65 -6.51 -2.63
CA SER A 163 1.41 -6.63 -1.87
C SER A 163 0.25 -6.54 -2.85
N CYS A 164 -0.33 -7.70 -3.17
CA CYS A 164 -1.35 -7.85 -4.22
C CYS A 164 -2.74 -7.98 -3.60
N GLY A 165 -3.47 -6.88 -3.61
CA GLY A 165 -4.84 -6.75 -3.15
C GLY A 165 -5.62 -5.81 -4.06
N THR A 166 -6.53 -5.01 -3.51
CA THR A 166 -7.23 -3.93 -4.24
C THR A 166 -6.22 -3.03 -4.96
N TRP A 167 -5.15 -2.66 -4.27
CA TRP A 167 -3.94 -2.07 -4.83
C TRP A 167 -2.88 -3.16 -5.04
N SER A 168 -1.92 -2.88 -5.89
CA SER A 168 -0.69 -3.66 -6.06
C SER A 168 0.49 -2.76 -5.70
N LEU A 169 1.11 -3.00 -4.54
CA LEU A 169 2.24 -2.22 -4.06
C LEU A 169 3.53 -3.00 -4.32
N LEU A 170 4.24 -2.60 -5.37
CA LEU A 170 5.49 -3.26 -5.80
C LEU A 170 6.69 -2.45 -5.31
N GLY A 171 7.56 -3.06 -4.52
CA GLY A 171 8.68 -2.34 -3.91
C GLY A 171 9.80 -3.22 -3.36
N ILE A 172 10.76 -2.53 -2.76
CA ILE A 172 11.90 -3.09 -2.03
C ILE A 172 12.03 -2.43 -0.66
N GLU A 173 12.74 -3.07 0.25
CA GLU A 173 13.20 -2.45 1.49
C GLU A 173 14.61 -1.89 1.29
N THR A 174 14.83 -0.66 1.75
CA THR A 174 16.13 0.01 1.71
C THR A 174 16.46 0.62 3.07
N PRO A 175 17.75 0.78 3.42
CA PRO A 175 18.13 1.40 4.69
C PRO A 175 17.97 2.93 4.71
N LYS A 176 17.77 3.54 3.54
CA LYS A 176 17.67 5.00 3.37
C LYS A 176 16.66 5.33 2.27
N PRO A 177 16.00 6.50 2.32
CA PRO A 177 15.11 6.92 1.26
C PRO A 177 15.85 7.14 -0.07
N ILE A 178 15.15 6.86 -1.18
CA ILE A 178 15.60 7.12 -2.55
C ILE A 178 14.75 8.27 -3.09
N ILE A 179 15.28 9.48 -2.99
CA ILE A 179 14.62 10.72 -3.45
C ILE A 179 15.49 11.34 -4.52
N ASN A 180 15.07 11.23 -5.78
CA ASN A 180 15.76 11.78 -6.94
C ASN A 180 14.78 12.07 -8.09
N GLU A 181 15.26 12.71 -9.15
CA GLU A 181 14.44 13.10 -10.31
C GLU A 181 13.72 11.91 -10.97
N LYS A 182 14.38 10.76 -11.11
CA LYS A 182 13.77 9.57 -11.70
C LYS A 182 12.69 8.96 -10.81
N GLY A 183 12.94 8.88 -9.49
CA GLY A 183 11.94 8.42 -8.51
C GLY A 183 10.70 9.31 -8.53
N PHE A 184 10.90 10.63 -8.66
CA PHE A 184 9.81 11.59 -8.85
C PHE A 184 9.08 11.36 -10.18
N ALA A 185 9.80 11.28 -11.30
CA ALA A 185 9.21 11.09 -12.62
C ALA A 185 8.40 9.78 -12.74
N TYR A 186 8.88 8.70 -12.12
CA TYR A 186 8.18 7.42 -12.07
C TYR A 186 7.12 7.36 -10.96
N ASN A 187 7.00 8.42 -10.17
CA ASN A 187 6.05 8.55 -9.04
C ASN A 187 6.21 7.40 -8.04
N PHE A 188 7.44 7.16 -7.57
CA PHE A 188 7.73 6.24 -6.47
C PHE A 188 7.52 6.91 -5.11
N THR A 189 7.32 6.09 -4.08
CA THR A 189 7.10 6.52 -2.70
C THR A 189 8.13 5.90 -1.75
N ASN A 190 8.52 6.66 -0.71
CA ASN A 190 9.46 6.27 0.34
C ASN A 190 8.72 6.16 1.67
N GLU A 191 8.11 5.04 1.93
CA GLU A 191 7.29 4.83 3.12
C GLU A 191 8.08 4.15 4.24
N GLY A 192 7.80 4.51 5.48
CA GLY A 192 8.47 3.94 6.65
C GLY A 192 8.23 2.44 6.83
N GLY A 193 9.27 1.72 7.19
CA GLY A 193 9.25 0.30 7.56
C GLY A 193 9.68 0.07 9.01
N LEU A 194 9.91 -1.18 9.36
CA LEU A 194 10.41 -1.56 10.67
C LEU A 194 11.86 -1.09 10.86
N ASP A 195 12.21 -0.69 12.08
CA ASP A 195 13.58 -0.30 12.47
C ASP A 195 14.18 0.83 11.63
N GLY A 196 13.36 1.75 11.14
CA GLY A 196 13.80 2.88 10.33
C GLY A 196 14.16 2.52 8.89
N THR A 197 13.85 1.31 8.44
CA THR A 197 13.93 0.97 7.02
C THR A 197 12.90 1.75 6.22
N ILE A 198 13.15 1.87 4.93
CA ILE A 198 12.25 2.51 3.97
C ILE A 198 11.71 1.43 3.04
N ARG A 199 10.41 1.41 2.86
CA ARG A 199 9.73 0.69 1.79
C ARG A 199 9.69 1.59 0.57
N TYR A 200 10.61 1.41 -0.35
CA TYR A 200 10.64 2.13 -1.61
C TYR A 200 9.78 1.39 -2.63
N LEU A 201 8.64 1.94 -2.98
CA LEU A 201 7.63 1.23 -3.75
C LEU A 201 6.87 2.16 -4.70
N LYS A 202 6.08 1.54 -5.59
CA LYS A 202 5.06 2.21 -6.40
C LYS A 202 3.70 1.57 -6.15
N ASN A 203 2.71 2.41 -5.90
CA ASN A 203 1.30 1.99 -5.90
C ASN A 203 0.82 1.86 -7.35
N ILE A 204 0.25 0.72 -7.67
CA ILE A 204 -0.33 0.37 -8.96
C ILE A 204 -1.80 0.05 -8.71
N CYS A 205 -2.70 0.44 -9.59
CA CYS A 205 -4.09 -0.01 -9.52
C CYS A 205 -4.11 -1.54 -9.76
N GLY A 206 -4.41 -2.29 -8.70
CA GLY A 206 -4.28 -3.75 -8.66
C GLY A 206 -5.56 -4.49 -9.04
N MET A 207 -5.94 -5.44 -8.17
CA MET A 207 -7.13 -6.27 -8.37
C MET A 207 -8.45 -5.50 -8.32
N TRP A 208 -8.44 -4.22 -7.98
CA TRP A 208 -9.62 -3.34 -8.05
C TRP A 208 -10.31 -3.41 -9.41
N ILE A 209 -9.54 -3.38 -10.51
CA ILE A 209 -10.09 -3.45 -11.87
C ILE A 209 -10.84 -4.76 -12.06
N PHE A 210 -10.23 -5.89 -11.66
CA PHE A 210 -10.84 -7.21 -11.75
C PHE A 210 -12.08 -7.33 -10.86
N GLU A 211 -12.00 -6.89 -9.59
CA GLU A 211 -13.10 -6.95 -8.65
C GLU A 211 -14.32 -6.13 -9.10
N ARG A 212 -14.08 -4.95 -9.66
CA ARG A 212 -15.16 -4.13 -10.22
C ARG A 212 -15.74 -4.73 -11.49
N ALA A 213 -14.90 -5.16 -12.43
CA ALA A 213 -15.36 -5.75 -13.68
C ALA A 213 -16.21 -7.01 -13.44
N ARG A 214 -15.79 -7.93 -12.54
CA ARG A 214 -16.52 -9.18 -12.27
C ARG A 214 -17.94 -8.96 -11.73
N THR A 215 -18.19 -7.86 -11.00
CA THR A 215 -19.54 -7.55 -10.49
C THR A 215 -20.49 -7.05 -11.58
N GLU A 216 -19.96 -6.63 -12.71
CA GLU A 216 -20.71 -6.09 -13.86
C GLU A 216 -20.88 -7.12 -14.97
N LEU A 217 -20.00 -8.14 -15.03
CA LEU A 217 -20.02 -9.16 -16.05
C LEU A 217 -21.18 -10.15 -15.82
N LYS A 218 -22.15 -10.12 -16.72
CA LYS A 218 -23.24 -11.10 -16.75
C LYS A 218 -22.64 -12.47 -17.07
N ASP A 219 -23.21 -13.50 -16.50
CA ASP A 219 -22.81 -14.91 -16.71
C ASP A 219 -21.39 -15.26 -16.21
N ALA A 220 -20.76 -14.37 -15.41
CA ALA A 220 -19.50 -14.68 -14.77
C ALA A 220 -19.68 -15.78 -13.70
N PRO A 221 -18.77 -16.77 -13.62
CA PRO A 221 -18.77 -17.75 -12.53
C PRO A 221 -18.81 -17.09 -11.16
N ALA A 222 -19.60 -17.65 -10.24
CA ALA A 222 -19.67 -17.15 -8.86
C ALA A 222 -18.35 -17.36 -8.09
N SER A 223 -17.66 -18.46 -8.39
CA SER A 223 -16.34 -18.76 -7.80
C SER A 223 -15.27 -17.92 -8.48
N VAL A 224 -14.46 -17.21 -7.67
CA VAL A 224 -13.30 -16.46 -8.16
C VAL A 224 -12.28 -17.37 -8.84
N ALA A 225 -12.10 -18.59 -8.33
CA ALA A 225 -11.18 -19.56 -8.91
C ALA A 225 -11.62 -19.97 -10.33
N ASP A 226 -12.91 -20.28 -10.52
CA ASP A 226 -13.46 -20.64 -11.84
C ASP A 226 -13.40 -19.45 -12.81
N LEU A 227 -13.67 -18.24 -12.32
CA LEU A 227 -13.54 -17.01 -13.11
C LEU A 227 -12.10 -16.80 -13.57
N CYS A 228 -11.12 -16.97 -12.68
CA CYS A 228 -9.70 -16.87 -13.04
C CYS A 228 -9.26 -17.94 -14.05
N ALA A 229 -9.86 -19.13 -14.02
CA ALA A 229 -9.56 -20.22 -14.95
C ALA A 229 -9.94 -19.89 -16.41
N LEU A 230 -10.93 -19.01 -16.62
CA LEU A 230 -11.30 -18.53 -17.96
C LEU A 230 -10.18 -17.79 -18.70
N TYR A 231 -9.10 -17.42 -18.02
CA TYR A 231 -7.91 -16.84 -18.64
C TYR A 231 -7.43 -17.63 -19.88
N THR A 232 -7.53 -18.95 -19.84
CA THR A 232 -7.05 -19.83 -20.91
C THR A 232 -8.07 -20.00 -22.05
N GLU A 233 -9.29 -19.50 -21.89
CA GLU A 233 -10.38 -19.64 -22.88
C GLU A 233 -10.45 -18.47 -23.87
N SER A 234 -9.60 -17.47 -23.73
CA SER A 234 -9.49 -16.33 -24.64
C SER A 234 -8.10 -16.23 -25.24
N ASP A 235 -8.02 -15.67 -26.43
CA ASP A 235 -6.78 -15.33 -27.15
C ASP A 235 -6.57 -13.81 -27.30
N ILE A 236 -7.40 -12.99 -26.64
CA ILE A 236 -7.31 -11.53 -26.77
C ILE A 236 -5.93 -11.02 -26.38
N ASP A 237 -5.37 -10.13 -27.23
CA ASP A 237 -4.04 -9.54 -27.04
C ASP A 237 -4.06 -8.12 -26.46
N SER A 238 -5.25 -7.53 -26.37
CA SER A 238 -5.42 -6.18 -25.84
C SER A 238 -4.96 -6.08 -24.39
N THR A 239 -4.43 -4.91 -24.05
CA THR A 239 -3.95 -4.58 -22.70
C THR A 239 -4.32 -3.15 -22.35
N ILE A 240 -4.43 -2.88 -21.06
CA ILE A 240 -4.66 -1.54 -20.51
C ILE A 240 -3.47 -1.12 -19.65
N ASN A 241 -3.28 0.19 -19.48
CA ASN A 241 -2.47 0.70 -18.38
C ASN A 241 -3.34 0.75 -17.12
N PRO A 242 -3.10 -0.10 -16.11
CA PRO A 242 -3.94 -0.11 -14.90
C PRO A 242 -3.98 1.23 -14.15
N ASP A 243 -2.95 2.06 -14.32
CA ASP A 243 -2.85 3.37 -13.67
C ASP A 243 -3.47 4.53 -14.49
N ASP A 244 -4.17 4.22 -15.60
CA ASP A 244 -4.90 5.25 -16.35
C ASP A 244 -6.02 5.83 -15.46
N PRO A 245 -6.17 7.16 -15.40
CA PRO A 245 -7.17 7.81 -14.56
C PRO A 245 -8.61 7.32 -14.79
N SER A 246 -8.93 6.81 -15.99
CA SER A 246 -10.25 6.25 -16.29
C SER A 246 -10.62 5.03 -15.44
N PHE A 247 -9.66 4.35 -14.82
CA PHE A 247 -9.90 3.19 -13.96
C PHE A 247 -9.95 3.50 -12.46
N ALA A 248 -9.73 4.75 -12.06
CA ALA A 248 -9.69 5.12 -10.64
C ALA A 248 -11.03 4.86 -9.93
N ASN A 249 -12.14 5.33 -10.48
CA ASN A 249 -13.50 5.10 -9.96
C ASN A 249 -14.56 5.32 -11.04
N PRO A 250 -14.60 4.53 -12.14
CA PRO A 250 -15.58 4.69 -13.18
C PRO A 250 -16.99 4.24 -12.71
N ALA A 251 -18.03 4.77 -13.34
CA ALA A 251 -19.40 4.33 -13.15
C ALA A 251 -19.57 2.84 -13.57
N SER A 252 -18.89 2.43 -14.65
CA SER A 252 -18.79 1.05 -15.12
C SER A 252 -17.33 0.76 -15.50
N MET A 253 -16.75 -0.26 -14.87
CA MET A 253 -15.39 -0.70 -15.15
C MET A 253 -15.28 -1.40 -16.50
N THR A 254 -16.27 -2.21 -16.84
CA THR A 254 -16.31 -2.90 -18.12
C THR A 254 -16.39 -1.92 -19.29
N GLN A 255 -17.21 -0.87 -19.17
CA GLN A 255 -17.27 0.19 -20.16
C GLN A 255 -15.96 0.97 -20.25
N ALA A 256 -15.35 1.33 -19.12
CA ALA A 256 -14.07 2.03 -19.11
C ALA A 256 -12.95 1.22 -19.81
N ILE A 257 -12.96 -0.11 -19.67
CA ILE A 257 -12.03 -1.00 -20.39
C ILE A 257 -12.30 -0.96 -21.89
N CYS A 258 -13.56 -1.03 -22.31
CA CYS A 258 -13.97 -0.93 -23.73
C CYS A 258 -13.52 0.40 -24.34
N ASP A 259 -13.84 1.52 -23.67
CA ASP A 259 -13.49 2.88 -24.11
C ASP A 259 -11.95 3.06 -24.22
N TYR A 260 -11.20 2.46 -23.28
CA TYR A 260 -9.74 2.45 -23.34
C TYR A 260 -9.23 1.70 -24.58
N CYS A 261 -9.75 0.50 -24.84
CA CYS A 261 -9.37 -0.29 -26.02
C CYS A 261 -9.70 0.43 -27.32
N GLU A 262 -10.90 1.02 -27.43
CA GLU A 262 -11.30 1.80 -28.61
C GLU A 262 -10.38 3.01 -28.83
N ARG A 263 -10.12 3.80 -27.76
CA ARG A 263 -9.25 4.98 -27.80
C ARG A 263 -7.82 4.65 -28.22
N THR A 264 -7.34 3.47 -27.86
CA THR A 264 -5.97 2.99 -28.17
C THR A 264 -5.91 2.12 -29.42
N GLY A 265 -7.04 1.92 -30.14
CA GLY A 265 -7.10 1.15 -31.39
C GLY A 265 -6.90 -0.35 -31.19
N GLN A 266 -7.25 -0.87 -30.01
CA GLN A 266 -7.13 -2.29 -29.65
C GLN A 266 -8.48 -3.01 -29.81
N LYS A 267 -8.43 -4.35 -29.91
CA LYS A 267 -9.63 -5.18 -29.92
C LYS A 267 -10.37 -5.03 -28.58
N VAL A 268 -11.69 -4.73 -28.67
CA VAL A 268 -12.54 -4.61 -27.49
C VAL A 268 -12.90 -5.99 -26.94
N PRO A 269 -12.80 -6.23 -25.62
CA PRO A 269 -13.21 -7.50 -25.03
C PRO A 269 -14.73 -7.71 -25.14
N VAL A 270 -15.15 -8.93 -25.43
CA VAL A 270 -16.56 -9.29 -25.64
C VAL A 270 -17.04 -10.33 -24.64
N THR A 271 -16.20 -11.33 -24.35
CA THR A 271 -16.54 -12.44 -23.46
C THR A 271 -15.97 -12.20 -22.06
N VAL A 272 -16.52 -12.90 -21.06
CA VAL A 272 -15.95 -12.88 -19.69
C VAL A 272 -14.47 -13.28 -19.71
N ALA A 273 -14.12 -14.29 -20.51
CA ALA A 273 -12.74 -14.75 -20.68
C ALA A 273 -11.82 -13.65 -21.24
N ASP A 274 -12.32 -12.83 -22.18
CA ASP A 274 -11.55 -11.70 -22.72
C ASP A 274 -11.19 -10.69 -21.63
N TYR A 275 -12.16 -10.29 -20.79
CA TYR A 275 -11.89 -9.37 -19.68
C TYR A 275 -10.89 -9.93 -18.69
N VAL A 276 -11.03 -11.21 -18.31
CA VAL A 276 -10.10 -11.87 -17.38
C VAL A 276 -8.68 -11.86 -17.95
N ARG A 277 -8.53 -12.29 -19.20
CA ARG A 277 -7.22 -12.35 -19.87
C ARG A 277 -6.59 -10.97 -20.03
N LEU A 278 -7.36 -10.01 -20.51
CA LEU A 278 -6.90 -8.63 -20.68
C LEU A 278 -6.40 -8.05 -19.37
N ILE A 279 -7.18 -8.17 -18.30
CA ILE A 279 -6.80 -7.61 -16.98
C ILE A 279 -5.54 -8.26 -16.44
N PHE A 280 -5.43 -9.59 -16.43
CA PHE A 280 -4.27 -10.27 -15.86
C PHE A 280 -2.99 -10.02 -16.65
N ARG A 281 -3.07 -10.00 -18.00
CA ARG A 281 -1.93 -9.61 -18.83
C ARG A 281 -1.49 -8.18 -18.56
N SER A 282 -2.44 -7.27 -18.46
CA SER A 282 -2.15 -5.85 -18.17
C SER A 282 -1.44 -5.69 -16.83
N LEU A 283 -1.89 -6.38 -15.80
CA LEU A 283 -1.25 -6.37 -14.48
C LEU A 283 0.17 -6.94 -14.54
N ALA A 284 0.36 -8.10 -15.16
CA ALA A 284 1.69 -8.71 -15.25
C ALA A 284 2.69 -7.85 -16.03
N LEU A 285 2.25 -7.24 -17.14
CA LEU A 285 3.07 -6.28 -17.92
C LEU A 285 3.39 -5.02 -17.12
N ARG A 286 2.42 -4.51 -16.34
CA ARG A 286 2.66 -3.35 -15.48
C ARG A 286 3.67 -3.67 -14.38
N TYR A 287 3.61 -4.86 -13.78
CA TYR A 287 4.60 -5.32 -12.80
C TYR A 287 5.99 -5.40 -13.42
N LYS A 288 6.11 -5.88 -14.67
CA LYS A 288 7.38 -5.92 -15.43
C LYS A 288 7.97 -4.53 -15.61
N GLU A 289 7.15 -3.59 -16.05
CA GLU A 289 7.58 -2.21 -16.28
C GLU A 289 8.06 -1.57 -14.98
N VAL A 290 7.25 -1.64 -13.91
CA VAL A 290 7.60 -1.06 -12.61
C VAL A 290 8.82 -1.75 -11.98
N LEU A 291 8.97 -3.08 -12.12
CA LEU A 291 10.17 -3.78 -11.67
C LEU A 291 11.42 -3.34 -12.46
N GLY A 292 11.27 -3.04 -13.75
CA GLY A 292 12.36 -2.46 -14.56
C GLY A 292 12.84 -1.13 -13.99
N TRP A 293 11.93 -0.21 -13.69
CA TRP A 293 12.25 1.06 -13.03
C TRP A 293 12.85 0.85 -11.63
N LEU A 294 12.29 -0.11 -10.87
CA LEU A 294 12.78 -0.41 -9.54
C LEU A 294 14.22 -0.95 -9.56
N ARG A 295 14.56 -1.82 -10.55
CA ARG A 295 15.93 -2.31 -10.75
C ARG A 295 16.91 -1.20 -11.12
N GLU A 296 16.47 -0.21 -11.88
CA GLU A 296 17.29 0.96 -12.24
C GLU A 296 17.63 1.83 -11.02
N LEU A 297 16.69 1.94 -10.07
CA LEU A 297 16.80 2.80 -8.88
C LEU A 297 17.32 2.06 -7.64
N SER A 298 17.27 0.73 -7.66
CA SER A 298 17.61 -0.09 -6.50
C SER A 298 19.12 -0.08 -6.22
N PRO A 299 19.55 0.08 -4.95
CA PRO A 299 20.94 -0.06 -4.57
C PRO A 299 21.42 -1.52 -4.48
N LYS A 300 20.54 -2.49 -4.72
CA LYS A 300 20.80 -3.94 -4.61
C LYS A 300 20.17 -4.70 -5.77
N GLU A 301 20.67 -5.92 -6.01
CA GLU A 301 20.05 -6.84 -6.95
C GLU A 301 18.66 -7.29 -6.49
N ILE A 302 17.80 -7.66 -7.44
CA ILE A 302 16.46 -8.18 -7.20
C ILE A 302 16.34 -9.52 -7.94
N ASN A 303 16.40 -10.61 -7.19
CA ASN A 303 16.47 -11.97 -7.72
C ASN A 303 15.17 -12.77 -7.54
N THR A 304 14.26 -12.29 -6.69
CA THR A 304 13.00 -12.96 -6.37
C THR A 304 11.91 -11.92 -6.15
N LEU A 305 10.69 -12.21 -6.60
CA LEU A 305 9.50 -11.45 -6.25
C LEU A 305 8.67 -12.24 -5.25
N HIS A 306 8.49 -11.72 -4.03
CA HIS A 306 7.52 -12.24 -3.07
C HIS A 306 6.16 -11.56 -3.28
N VAL A 307 5.13 -12.33 -3.58
CA VAL A 307 3.76 -11.83 -3.72
C VAL A 307 2.94 -12.24 -2.52
N ILE A 308 2.47 -11.26 -1.77
CA ILE A 308 1.68 -11.41 -0.54
C ILE A 308 0.27 -10.81 -0.72
N GLY A 309 -0.64 -11.18 0.18
CA GLY A 309 -2.04 -10.75 0.10
C GLY A 309 -2.90 -11.66 -0.77
N GLY A 310 -4.20 -11.36 -0.84
CA GLY A 310 -5.20 -12.22 -1.49
C GLY A 310 -4.94 -12.52 -2.96
N GLY A 311 -4.33 -11.59 -3.70
CA GLY A 311 -3.98 -11.78 -5.11
C GLY A 311 -2.93 -12.90 -5.35
N SER A 312 -2.16 -13.29 -4.33
CA SER A 312 -1.20 -14.38 -4.41
C SER A 312 -1.85 -15.76 -4.67
N LEU A 313 -3.15 -15.89 -4.39
CA LEU A 313 -3.92 -17.10 -4.67
C LEU A 313 -4.22 -17.29 -6.17
N ASN A 314 -4.09 -16.25 -6.99
CA ASN A 314 -4.37 -16.33 -8.41
C ASN A 314 -3.20 -16.97 -9.16
N ALA A 315 -3.25 -18.28 -9.35
CA ALA A 315 -2.19 -19.06 -9.99
C ALA A 315 -1.86 -18.60 -11.41
N HIS A 316 -2.87 -18.18 -12.20
CA HIS A 316 -2.65 -17.68 -13.56
C HIS A 316 -1.89 -16.36 -13.56
N LEU A 317 -2.28 -15.41 -12.70
CA LEU A 317 -1.56 -14.14 -12.57
C LEU A 317 -0.13 -14.36 -12.06
N MET A 318 0.08 -15.27 -11.10
CA MET A 318 1.43 -15.59 -10.58
C MET A 318 2.34 -16.18 -11.64
N GLN A 319 1.83 -17.14 -12.44
CA GLN A 319 2.61 -17.74 -13.53
C GLN A 319 2.91 -16.72 -14.63
N LEU A 320 1.90 -15.92 -15.02
CA LEU A 320 2.11 -14.80 -15.97
C LEU A 320 3.18 -13.83 -15.47
N THR A 321 3.09 -13.45 -14.20
CA THR A 321 4.07 -12.55 -13.59
C THR A 321 5.47 -13.16 -13.64
N ALA A 322 5.63 -14.45 -13.29
CA ALA A 322 6.94 -15.12 -13.40
C ALA A 322 7.48 -15.11 -14.83
N ASN A 323 6.61 -15.41 -15.81
CA ASN A 323 6.98 -15.42 -17.21
C ASN A 323 7.37 -14.02 -17.72
N GLU A 324 6.61 -13.00 -17.39
CA GLU A 324 6.91 -11.63 -17.83
C GLU A 324 8.17 -11.06 -17.18
N LEU A 325 8.37 -11.33 -15.89
CA LEU A 325 9.53 -10.83 -15.13
C LEU A 325 10.82 -11.64 -15.38
N GLN A 326 10.71 -12.84 -15.96
CA GLN A 326 11.81 -13.80 -16.14
C GLN A 326 12.57 -14.04 -14.82
N MET A 327 11.82 -14.23 -13.73
CA MET A 327 12.35 -14.46 -12.38
C MET A 327 11.39 -15.29 -11.52
N PRO A 328 11.88 -15.96 -10.46
CA PRO A 328 11.03 -16.67 -9.53
C PRO A 328 10.01 -15.75 -8.84
N VAL A 329 8.76 -16.20 -8.78
CA VAL A 329 7.68 -15.57 -8.01
C VAL A 329 7.28 -16.51 -6.89
N VAL A 330 7.43 -16.05 -5.63
CA VAL A 330 7.05 -16.78 -4.42
C VAL A 330 5.75 -16.20 -3.91
N ALA A 331 4.66 -16.93 -4.06
CA ALA A 331 3.31 -16.52 -3.70
C ALA A 331 2.94 -16.99 -2.29
N GLY A 332 2.44 -16.09 -1.47
CA GLY A 332 2.06 -16.27 -0.07
C GLY A 332 3.01 -15.61 0.92
N PRO A 333 2.57 -15.44 2.17
CA PRO A 333 1.24 -15.74 2.70
C PRO A 333 0.16 -14.73 2.27
N THR A 334 -1.10 -15.18 2.28
CA THR A 334 -2.26 -14.31 2.00
C THR A 334 -2.51 -13.30 3.10
N GLU A 335 -2.36 -13.72 4.35
CA GLU A 335 -2.60 -12.92 5.56
C GLU A 335 -1.30 -12.33 6.14
N SER A 336 -0.42 -11.84 5.24
CA SER A 336 0.88 -11.30 5.64
C SER A 336 0.77 -10.11 6.58
N THR A 337 -0.26 -9.26 6.42
CA THR A 337 -0.52 -8.12 7.31
C THR A 337 -0.79 -8.56 8.74
N ALA A 338 -1.66 -9.54 8.94
CA ALA A 338 -1.95 -10.07 10.27
C ALA A 338 -0.71 -10.75 10.88
N LEU A 339 0.04 -11.49 10.07
CA LEU A 339 1.29 -12.10 10.50
C LEU A 339 2.31 -11.06 10.96
N GLY A 340 2.53 -10.00 10.18
CA GLY A 340 3.46 -8.94 10.54
C GLY A 340 3.04 -8.20 11.81
N ASN A 341 1.75 -7.95 11.99
CA ASN A 341 1.20 -7.39 13.23
C ASN A 341 1.55 -8.28 14.45
N VAL A 342 1.29 -9.58 14.37
CA VAL A 342 1.64 -10.53 15.43
C VAL A 342 3.14 -10.57 15.69
N LEU A 343 3.97 -10.57 14.64
CA LEU A 343 5.43 -10.60 14.76
C LEU A 343 5.98 -9.36 15.50
N VAL A 344 5.44 -8.17 15.24
CA VAL A 344 5.83 -6.96 15.99
C VAL A 344 5.46 -7.06 17.46
N GLN A 345 4.29 -7.61 17.79
CA GLN A 345 3.89 -7.84 19.18
C GLN A 345 4.76 -8.88 19.87
N LEU A 346 5.10 -9.99 19.19
CA LEU A 346 6.04 -10.99 19.72
C LEU A 346 7.42 -10.39 20.01
N ARG A 347 7.88 -9.46 19.16
CA ARG A 347 9.13 -8.72 19.40
C ARG A 347 9.02 -7.81 20.63
N ALA A 348 7.92 -7.08 20.76
CA ALA A 348 7.68 -6.22 21.92
C ALA A 348 7.59 -7.00 23.24
N ASP A 349 7.14 -8.27 23.18
CA ASP A 349 7.11 -9.22 24.31
C ASP A 349 8.45 -9.97 24.53
N GLY A 350 9.48 -9.67 23.73
CA GLY A 350 10.81 -10.29 23.84
C GLY A 350 10.91 -11.76 23.36
N ARG A 351 9.90 -12.22 22.59
CA ARG A 351 9.86 -13.59 22.05
C ARG A 351 10.68 -13.77 20.77
N VAL A 352 10.89 -12.70 20.05
CA VAL A 352 11.75 -12.60 18.86
C VAL A 352 12.60 -11.34 18.97
N SER A 353 13.85 -11.38 18.47
CA SER A 353 14.84 -10.33 18.70
C SER A 353 14.81 -9.24 17.62
N ASP A 354 14.73 -9.63 16.34
CA ASP A 354 14.92 -8.77 15.19
C ASP A 354 14.13 -9.22 13.97
N LEU A 355 14.19 -8.44 12.89
CA LEU A 355 13.48 -8.73 11.64
C LEU A 355 13.92 -10.07 11.02
N SER A 356 15.18 -10.46 11.17
CA SER A 356 15.68 -11.75 10.65
C SER A 356 15.01 -12.93 11.36
N GLU A 357 14.87 -12.85 12.68
CA GLU A 357 14.16 -13.86 13.47
C GLU A 357 12.66 -13.85 13.18
N MET A 358 12.05 -12.69 13.04
CA MET A 358 10.65 -12.54 12.61
C MET A 358 10.41 -13.25 11.26
N ARG A 359 11.29 -13.06 10.28
CA ARG A 359 11.20 -13.73 8.97
C ARG A 359 11.40 -15.23 9.05
N LYS A 360 12.25 -15.73 9.94
CA LYS A 360 12.36 -17.17 10.20
C LYS A 360 11.05 -17.75 10.75
N VAL A 361 10.39 -17.03 11.66
CA VAL A 361 9.06 -17.41 12.14
C VAL A 361 8.05 -17.40 10.97
N ALA A 362 8.05 -16.37 10.13
CA ALA A 362 7.18 -16.30 8.95
C ALA A 362 7.40 -17.50 8.01
N ILE A 363 8.66 -17.82 7.67
CA ILE A 363 9.03 -18.96 6.82
C ILE A 363 8.49 -20.28 7.40
N ASN A 364 8.60 -20.49 8.71
CA ASN A 364 8.21 -21.72 9.37
C ASN A 364 6.71 -21.84 9.65
N SER A 365 5.99 -20.72 9.56
CA SER A 365 4.56 -20.64 9.92
C SER A 365 3.64 -20.48 8.72
N THR A 366 4.19 -20.37 7.50
CA THR A 366 3.40 -20.10 6.30
C THR A 366 3.75 -21.04 5.15
N GLU A 367 2.75 -21.37 4.37
CA GLU A 367 2.94 -22.09 3.11
C GLU A 367 3.12 -21.08 1.97
N THR A 368 4.08 -21.37 1.11
CA THR A 368 4.32 -20.58 -0.11
C THR A 368 4.39 -21.48 -1.33
N LYS A 369 3.99 -20.93 -2.48
CA LYS A 369 4.13 -21.62 -3.76
C LYS A 369 5.06 -20.83 -4.68
N THR A 370 6.05 -21.50 -5.25
CA THR A 370 6.99 -20.88 -6.19
C THR A 370 6.57 -21.14 -7.64
N TYR A 371 6.52 -20.08 -8.42
CA TYR A 371 6.31 -20.10 -9.86
C TYR A 371 7.61 -19.70 -10.56
N LEU A 372 8.08 -20.56 -11.45
CA LEU A 372 9.28 -20.31 -12.27
C LEU A 372 8.87 -19.87 -13.68
N PRO A 373 9.68 -19.06 -14.36
CA PRO A 373 9.49 -18.75 -15.78
C PRO A 373 9.41 -20.04 -16.62
N GLN A 374 8.53 -20.05 -17.61
CA GLN A 374 8.31 -21.16 -18.55
C GLN A 374 8.64 -20.73 -19.97
#